data_faced28c9b3d9f985e31f6eae29ac09d
#
_entry.id   faced28c9b3d9f985e31f6eae29ac09d
#
_cell.length_a   1.000
_cell.length_b   1.000
_cell.length_c   1.000
_cell.angle_alpha   90.00
_cell.angle_beta   90.00
_cell.angle_gamma   90.00
#
_symmetry.space_group_name_H-M   'P 1'
#
loop_
_entity.id
_entity.type
_entity.pdbx_description
1 polymer ?
#
loop_
_entity_poly.entity_id
_entity_poly.type
_entity_poly.pdbx_seq_one_letter_code
_entity_poly.pdbx_strand_id
1 'polypeptide(L)' 'SRSYLYSIFKKNLNLSPQAFLTQLRMEKAKEKLLNSNYAIQQIANITGYTDAFTFSKAFKRYTGLSPKYYREKH' A
#
# COMPACT_ATOMS: atom_id res chain seq x y z
N SER A 1 6.51 -10.83 -0.63
CA SER A 1 7.34 -11.93 -1.15
C SER A 1 8.60 -11.39 -1.80
N ARG A 2 9.54 -12.27 -2.02
CA ARG A 2 10.80 -11.91 -2.65
C ARG A 2 10.59 -11.41 -4.09
N SER A 3 9.75 -12.08 -4.86
CA SER A 3 9.45 -11.68 -6.23
C SER A 3 8.79 -10.31 -6.27
N TYR A 4 7.91 -10.05 -5.32
CA TYR A 4 7.20 -8.80 -5.21
C TYR A 4 8.18 -7.64 -4.97
N LEU A 5 9.09 -7.81 -3.99
CA LEU A 5 10.09 -6.80 -3.68
C LEU A 5 11.05 -6.56 -4.83
N TYR A 6 11.49 -7.63 -5.45
CA TYR A 6 12.40 -7.55 -6.58
C TYR A 6 11.78 -6.79 -7.75
N SER A 7 10.51 -7.08 -8.03
CA SER A 7 9.79 -6.44 -9.11
C SER A 7 9.66 -4.93 -8.90
N ILE A 8 9.33 -4.53 -7.68
CA ILE A 8 9.20 -3.10 -7.35
C ILE A 8 10.55 -2.41 -7.43
N PHE A 9 11.58 -3.02 -6.88
CA PHE A 9 12.91 -2.44 -6.90
C PHE A 9 13.42 -2.26 -8.33
N LYS A 10 13.25 -3.27 -9.15
CA LYS A 10 13.70 -3.22 -10.54
C LYS A 10 13.01 -2.13 -11.33
N LYS A 11 11.72 -1.91 -11.06
CA LYS A 11 10.95 -0.89 -11.75
C LYS A 11 11.34 0.52 -11.35
N ASN A 12 11.84 0.70 -10.13
CA ASN A 12 11.98 2.02 -9.52
C ASN A 12 13.36 2.27 -8.94
N LEU A 13 14.38 1.95 -9.69
CA LEU A 13 15.77 2.09 -9.25
C LEU A 13 16.17 3.52 -8.89
N ASN A 14 15.46 4.51 -9.44
CA ASN A 14 15.79 5.91 -9.22
C ASN A 14 15.00 6.57 -8.10
N LEU A 15 14.22 5.81 -7.36
CA LEU A 15 13.45 6.36 -6.26
C LEU A 15 14.35 6.63 -5.06
N SER A 16 14.01 7.66 -4.31
CA SER A 16 14.64 7.88 -3.01
C SER A 16 14.25 6.73 -2.08
N PRO A 17 15.04 6.46 -1.02
CA PRO A 17 14.67 5.43 -0.06
C PRO A 17 13.27 5.63 0.52
N GLN A 18 12.89 6.87 0.80
CA GLN A 18 11.57 7.19 1.34
C GLN A 18 10.47 6.85 0.35
N ALA A 19 10.64 7.24 -0.91
CA ALA A 19 9.65 6.97 -1.94
C ALA A 19 9.53 5.48 -2.21
N PHE A 20 10.66 4.76 -2.17
CA PHE A 20 10.66 3.33 -2.36
C PHE A 20 9.90 2.62 -1.23
N LEU A 21 10.13 3.05 0.01
CA LEU A 21 9.42 2.49 1.15
C LEU A 21 7.90 2.70 1.03
N THR A 22 7.50 3.91 0.65
CA THR A 22 6.08 4.21 0.45
C THR A 22 5.47 3.30 -0.60
N GLN A 23 6.20 3.09 -1.70
CA GLN A 23 5.71 2.23 -2.75
C GLN A 23 5.55 0.77 -2.29
N LEU A 24 6.50 0.27 -1.52
CA LEU A 24 6.40 -1.07 -0.94
C LEU A 24 5.17 -1.20 -0.06
N ARG A 25 4.95 -0.20 0.79
CA ARG A 25 3.80 -0.20 1.70
C ARG A 25 2.48 -0.18 0.94
N MET A 26 2.40 0.67 -0.08
CA MET A 26 1.16 0.81 -0.86
C MET A 26 0.87 -0.41 -1.70
N GLU A 27 1.89 -1.04 -2.27
CA GLU A 27 1.68 -2.27 -3.03
C GLU A 27 1.22 -3.41 -2.14
N LYS A 28 1.76 -3.49 -0.92
CA LYS A 28 1.30 -4.47 0.05
C LYS A 28 -0.14 -4.19 0.47
N ALA A 29 -0.48 -2.92 0.63
CA ALA A 29 -1.85 -2.53 0.99
C ALA A 29 -2.84 -2.95 -0.10
N LYS A 30 -2.51 -2.74 -1.36
CA LYS A 30 -3.36 -3.16 -2.47
C LYS A 30 -3.61 -4.67 -2.42
N GLU A 31 -2.56 -5.43 -2.20
CA GLU A 31 -2.67 -6.88 -2.14
C GLU A 31 -3.59 -7.31 -1.00
N LYS A 32 -3.45 -6.71 0.17
CA LYS A 32 -4.29 -7.05 1.32
C LYS A 32 -5.74 -6.61 1.12
N LEU A 33 -5.95 -5.47 0.47
CA LEU A 33 -7.31 -5.00 0.19
C LEU A 33 -8.05 -5.96 -0.74
N LEU A 34 -7.37 -6.51 -1.71
CA LEU A 34 -7.99 -7.37 -2.71
C LEU A 34 -8.04 -8.84 -2.30
N ASN A 35 -7.09 -9.30 -1.51
CA ASN A 35 -6.96 -10.73 -1.21
C ASN A 35 -7.25 -11.10 0.24
N SER A 36 -7.82 -10.18 1.00
CA SER A 36 -8.21 -10.49 2.38
C SER A 36 -9.46 -9.70 2.75
N ASN A 37 -10.02 -10.05 3.90
CA ASN A 37 -11.15 -9.31 4.47
C ASN A 37 -10.71 -8.45 5.65
N TYR A 38 -9.43 -8.14 5.74
CA TYR A 38 -8.90 -7.34 6.84
C TYR A 38 -9.57 -5.98 6.87
N ALA A 39 -9.80 -5.48 8.08
CA ALA A 39 -10.28 -4.13 8.25
C ALA A 39 -9.20 -3.14 7.80
N ILE A 40 -9.61 -1.96 7.39
CA ILE A 40 -8.67 -0.93 6.95
C ILE A 40 -7.65 -0.62 8.05
N GLN A 41 -8.08 -0.60 9.31
CA GLN A 41 -7.15 -0.37 10.43
C GLN A 41 -6.08 -1.46 10.52
N GLN A 42 -6.46 -2.70 10.26
CA GLN A 42 -5.50 -3.80 10.27
C GLN A 42 -4.48 -3.64 9.15
N ILE A 43 -4.95 -3.25 7.97
CA ILE A 43 -4.06 -3.05 6.83
C ILE A 43 -3.12 -1.87 7.09
N ALA A 44 -3.63 -0.81 7.71
CA ALA A 44 -2.79 0.32 8.10
C ALA A 44 -1.64 -0.15 8.99
N ASN A 45 -1.96 -0.94 10.01
CA ASN A 45 -0.94 -1.45 10.92
C ASN A 45 0.07 -2.36 10.24
N ILE A 46 -0.42 -3.27 9.39
CA ILE A 46 0.44 -4.21 8.66
C ILE A 46 1.44 -3.47 7.77
N THR A 47 1.00 -2.36 7.20
CA THR A 47 1.85 -1.60 6.27
C THR A 47 2.68 -0.51 6.94
N GLY A 48 2.63 -0.45 8.27
CA GLY A 48 3.51 0.44 9.02
C GLY A 48 2.94 1.81 9.37
N TYR A 49 1.62 1.96 9.24
CA TYR A 49 0.95 3.20 9.63
C TYR A 49 0.35 3.05 11.02
N THR A 50 0.27 4.15 11.76
CA THR A 50 -0.23 4.11 13.13
C THR A 50 -1.75 4.08 13.19
N ASP A 51 -2.40 4.65 12.19
CA ASP A 51 -3.87 4.71 12.21
C ASP A 51 -4.42 4.68 10.79
N ALA A 52 -5.71 4.35 10.69
CA ALA A 52 -6.36 4.20 9.39
C ALA A 52 -6.50 5.53 8.65
N PHE A 53 -6.62 6.62 9.38
CA PHE A 53 -6.78 7.93 8.75
C PHE A 53 -5.52 8.34 7.98
N THR A 54 -4.36 8.23 8.64
CA THR A 54 -3.08 8.55 8.01
C THR A 54 -2.81 7.62 6.83
N PHE A 55 -3.09 6.33 7.02
CA PHE A 55 -2.95 5.34 5.97
C PHE A 55 -3.83 5.68 4.77
N SER A 56 -5.10 5.98 5.02
CA SER A 56 -6.04 6.26 3.94
C SER A 56 -5.66 7.48 3.12
N LYS A 57 -5.13 8.51 3.77
CA LYS A 57 -4.65 9.69 3.07
C LYS A 57 -3.48 9.35 2.17
N ALA A 58 -2.52 8.58 2.68
CA ALA A 58 -1.37 8.17 1.89
C ALA A 58 -1.79 7.28 0.73
N PHE A 59 -2.71 6.35 0.98
CA PHE A 59 -3.18 5.43 -0.05
C PHE A 59 -3.90 6.19 -1.17
N LYS A 60 -4.75 7.14 -0.80
CA LYS A 60 -5.47 7.94 -1.80
C LYS A 60 -4.50 8.81 -2.61
N ARG A 61 -3.48 9.34 -1.97
CA ARG A 61 -2.46 10.12 -2.68
C ARG A 61 -1.71 9.25 -3.69
N TYR A 62 -1.43 8.01 -3.32
CA TYR A 62 -0.66 7.09 -4.15
C TYR A 62 -1.49 6.52 -5.31
N THR A 63 -2.74 6.11 -5.03
CA THR A 63 -3.57 5.41 -6.01
C THR A 63 -4.64 6.28 -6.66
N GLY A 64 -4.98 7.40 -6.03
CA GLY A 64 -6.11 8.22 -6.46
C GLY A 64 -7.44 7.80 -5.86
N LEU A 65 -7.49 6.70 -5.12
CA LEU A 65 -8.72 6.16 -4.56
C LEU A 65 -8.55 5.87 -3.07
N SER A 66 -9.65 6.02 -2.31
CA SER A 66 -9.61 5.61 -0.90
C SER A 66 -9.46 4.09 -0.82
N PRO A 67 -8.92 3.56 0.28
CA PRO A 67 -8.80 2.10 0.42
C PRO A 67 -10.14 1.38 0.29
N LYS A 68 -11.18 1.93 0.88
CA LYS A 68 -12.50 1.32 0.81
C LYS A 68 -13.00 1.26 -0.64
N TYR A 69 -12.89 2.37 -1.35
CA TYR A 69 -13.35 2.43 -2.73
C TYR A 69 -12.52 1.53 -3.63
N TYR A 70 -11.21 1.48 -3.39
CA TYR A 70 -10.32 0.60 -4.13
C TYR A 70 -10.76 -0.86 -3.99
N ARG A 71 -11.07 -1.27 -2.77
CA ARG A 71 -11.53 -2.64 -2.49
C ARG A 71 -12.85 -2.92 -3.20
N GLU A 72 -13.77 -1.98 -3.17
CA GLU A 72 -15.09 -2.16 -3.79
C GLU A 72 -15.02 -2.19 -5.31
N LYS A 73 -14.14 -1.39 -5.89
CA LYS A 73 -14.04 -1.27 -7.33
C LYS A 73 -13.29 -2.44 -7.98
N HIS A 74 -12.32 -2.95 -7.29
CA HIS A 74 -11.51 -4.03 -7.81
C HIS A 74 -11.86 -5.35 -7.17
#